data_205b06f66821e02e312cdae046265de7
#
_entry.id   205b06f66821e02e312cdae046265de7
#
_cell.length_a   1.000
_cell.length_b   1.000
_cell.length_c   1.000
_cell.angle_alpha   90.00
_cell.angle_beta   90.00
_cell.angle_gamma   90.00
#
_symmetry.space_group_name_H-M   'P 1'
#
loop_
_entity.id
_entity.type
_entity.pdbx_description
1 polymer ?
#
loop_
_entity_poly.entity_id
_entity_poly.type
_entity_poly.pdbx_seq_one_letter_code
_entity_poly.pdbx_strand_id
1 'polypeptide(L)'
;VIYVFIIRSLEDVEDLVLGATILGTGGGGSPVEGFKMLKEVIDRGLEIRVVDVDELQEDSVIVSPYYVGTIAPTAKTRKPIKISNTIREAFTAMSRVLGKRISAAIATELGGGNTAVALRIAAELNIPVVDGDLLGRAAPELHQNTVHIFDLPMYPSVLVTETGNIVIVERYADIDDYESIARYLSILAGRFVAVVDTPLTIDNAKKAVVKGTISLCMKIGRAVRKARESGEDPVEAIVNGLNGWKIFEGVVAKYSWGDEGGLPYWRNLC
;
A
#
# COMPACT_ATOMS: atom_id res chain seq x y z
N VAL A 1 -23.77 4.34 -3.76
CA VAL A 1 -22.66 3.76 -3.00
C VAL A 1 -22.73 4.31 -1.59
N ILE A 2 -22.78 3.43 -0.60
CA ILE A 2 -22.72 3.79 0.82
C ILE A 2 -21.25 3.75 1.24
N TYR A 3 -20.75 4.85 1.79
CA TYR A 3 -19.38 4.91 2.30
C TYR A 3 -19.31 4.40 3.73
N VAL A 4 -18.31 3.59 4.04
CA VAL A 4 -18.01 3.17 5.42
C VAL A 4 -17.62 4.40 6.24
N PHE A 5 -16.73 5.23 5.68
CA PHE A 5 -16.37 6.55 6.21
C PHE A 5 -15.66 7.41 5.16
N ILE A 6 -15.46 8.68 5.49
CA ILE A 6 -14.76 9.64 4.65
C ILE A 6 -13.64 10.28 5.48
N ILE A 7 -12.42 10.30 4.94
CA ILE A 7 -11.27 10.99 5.53
C ILE A 7 -11.23 12.40 4.93
N ARG A 8 -11.31 13.41 5.79
CA ARG A 8 -11.33 14.83 5.39
C ARG A 8 -10.58 15.77 6.32
N SER A 9 -9.95 15.25 7.36
CA SER A 9 -9.18 16.03 8.32
C SER A 9 -7.74 15.53 8.45
N LEU A 10 -6.85 16.39 8.93
CA LEU A 10 -5.46 15.98 9.22
C LEU A 10 -5.40 14.98 10.37
N GLU A 11 -6.29 15.09 11.34
CA GLU A 11 -6.40 14.14 12.44
C GLU A 11 -6.73 12.72 11.93
N ASP A 12 -7.69 12.60 10.98
CA ASP A 12 -7.99 11.32 10.35
C ASP A 12 -6.77 10.75 9.60
N VAL A 13 -6.00 11.63 8.93
CA VAL A 13 -4.78 11.22 8.22
C VAL A 13 -3.72 10.73 9.19
N GLU A 14 -3.52 11.41 10.33
CA GLU A 14 -2.60 10.97 11.38
C GLU A 14 -2.99 9.61 11.94
N ASP A 15 -4.26 9.45 12.31
CA ASP A 15 -4.81 8.19 12.83
C ASP A 15 -4.61 7.06 11.81
N LEU A 16 -4.95 7.28 10.53
CA LEU A 16 -4.80 6.29 9.48
C LEU A 16 -3.34 5.86 9.29
N VAL A 17 -2.45 6.83 9.09
CA VAL A 17 -1.04 6.55 8.80
C VAL A 17 -0.36 5.86 9.98
N LEU A 18 -0.68 6.28 11.21
CA LEU A 18 -0.18 5.64 12.42
C LEU A 18 -0.65 4.18 12.51
N GLY A 19 -1.94 3.93 12.34
CA GLY A 19 -2.49 2.58 12.37
C GLY A 19 -1.94 1.68 11.25
N ALA A 20 -1.85 2.19 10.01
CA ALA A 20 -1.27 1.47 8.89
C ALA A 20 0.22 1.14 9.13
N THR A 21 0.96 2.04 9.78
CA THR A 21 2.37 1.80 10.16
C THR A 21 2.49 0.68 11.20
N ILE A 22 1.63 0.69 12.20
CA ILE A 22 1.61 -0.34 13.27
C ILE A 22 1.29 -1.70 12.66
N LEU A 23 0.21 -1.79 11.89
CA LEU A 23 -0.23 -3.03 11.25
C LEU A 23 0.73 -3.49 10.14
N GLY A 24 1.45 -2.56 9.51
CA GLY A 24 2.50 -2.83 8.53
C GLY A 24 3.77 -3.47 9.12
N THR A 25 3.90 -3.50 10.45
CA THR A 25 4.96 -4.24 11.18
C THR A 25 6.39 -3.93 10.73
N GLY A 26 6.64 -2.70 10.29
CA GLY A 26 7.95 -2.20 9.87
C GLY A 26 8.17 -2.14 8.35
N GLY A 27 7.23 -2.65 7.53
CA GLY A 27 7.24 -2.55 6.07
C GLY A 27 6.22 -1.56 5.52
N GLY A 28 5.96 -1.61 4.21
CA GLY A 28 4.92 -0.82 3.54
C GLY A 28 5.23 0.67 3.34
N GLY A 29 6.50 1.05 3.36
CA GLY A 29 6.97 2.40 3.05
C GLY A 29 6.93 3.38 4.22
N SER A 30 7.48 4.58 3.98
CA SER A 30 7.67 5.61 5.00
C SER A 30 6.36 6.24 5.47
N PRO A 31 6.05 6.25 6.77
CA PRO A 31 4.88 6.95 7.31
C PRO A 31 4.96 8.48 7.14
N VAL A 32 6.18 9.05 7.15
CA VAL A 32 6.38 10.48 6.94
C VAL A 32 5.96 10.88 5.53
N GLU A 33 6.37 10.10 4.53
CA GLU A 33 5.97 10.36 3.15
C GLU A 33 4.47 10.07 2.93
N GLY A 34 3.92 9.02 3.56
CA GLY A 34 2.50 8.74 3.51
C GLY A 34 1.64 9.86 4.10
N PHE A 35 2.01 10.35 5.29
CA PHE A 35 1.35 11.50 5.89
C PHE A 35 1.40 12.74 4.96
N LYS A 36 2.58 13.05 4.42
CA LYS A 36 2.75 14.18 3.48
C LYS A 36 1.85 14.03 2.26
N MET A 37 1.81 12.84 1.65
CA MET A 37 0.94 12.58 0.50
C MET A 37 -0.54 12.81 0.80
N LEU A 38 -1.04 12.33 1.93
CA LEU A 38 -2.45 12.47 2.29
C LEU A 38 -2.78 13.88 2.80
N LYS A 39 -1.83 14.55 3.47
CA LYS A 39 -1.97 15.96 3.81
C LYS A 39 -2.17 16.82 2.56
N GLU A 40 -1.41 16.59 1.49
CA GLU A 40 -1.59 17.31 0.21
C GLU A 40 -3.00 17.09 -0.38
N VAL A 41 -3.61 15.92 -0.18
CA VAL A 41 -5.00 15.63 -0.58
C VAL A 41 -5.98 16.52 0.20
N ILE A 42 -5.83 16.56 1.52
CA ILE A 42 -6.71 17.36 2.41
C ILE A 42 -6.52 18.85 2.17
N ASP A 43 -5.28 19.33 2.04
CA ASP A 43 -4.97 20.74 1.77
C ASP A 43 -5.59 21.24 0.45
N ARG A 44 -5.80 20.34 -0.52
CA ARG A 44 -6.48 20.65 -1.78
C ARG A 44 -8.01 20.56 -1.68
N GLY A 45 -8.56 20.31 -0.49
CA GLY A 45 -10.01 20.15 -0.28
C GLY A 45 -10.60 18.88 -0.88
N LEU A 46 -9.78 17.87 -1.16
CA LEU A 46 -10.23 16.57 -1.64
C LEU A 46 -10.58 15.67 -0.45
N GLU A 47 -11.51 14.75 -0.69
CA GLU A 47 -11.93 13.75 0.30
C GLU A 47 -11.52 12.35 -0.14
N ILE A 48 -11.15 11.50 0.82
CA ILE A 48 -10.89 10.09 0.58
C ILE A 48 -12.13 9.31 1.04
N ARG A 49 -12.80 8.67 0.12
CA ARG A 49 -14.02 7.92 0.37
C ARG A 49 -13.71 6.44 0.45
N VAL A 50 -14.03 5.85 1.59
CA VAL A 50 -13.79 4.41 1.86
C VAL A 50 -15.11 3.67 1.77
N VAL A 51 -15.12 2.57 1.00
CA VAL A 51 -16.34 1.76 0.73
C VAL A 51 -16.09 0.30 1.05
N ASP A 52 -17.14 -0.41 1.45
CA ASP A 52 -17.08 -1.88 1.46
C ASP A 52 -17.08 -2.41 0.01
N VAL A 53 -16.36 -3.49 -0.23
CA VAL A 53 -16.32 -4.14 -1.55
C VAL A 53 -17.71 -4.59 -2.00
N ASP A 54 -18.60 -4.94 -1.06
CA ASP A 54 -19.96 -5.37 -1.33
C ASP A 54 -20.87 -4.23 -1.81
N GLU A 55 -20.49 -2.97 -1.60
CA GLU A 55 -21.21 -1.77 -2.04
C GLU A 55 -20.83 -1.32 -3.47
N LEU A 56 -19.83 -1.94 -4.09
CA LEU A 56 -19.46 -1.66 -5.47
C LEU A 56 -20.37 -2.39 -6.45
N GLN A 57 -20.55 -1.79 -7.65
CA GLN A 57 -21.37 -2.38 -8.70
C GLN A 57 -20.69 -3.62 -9.32
N GLU A 58 -21.47 -4.56 -9.81
CA GLU A 58 -20.96 -5.85 -10.36
C GLU A 58 -19.99 -5.67 -11.53
N ASP A 59 -20.11 -4.62 -12.33
CA ASP A 59 -19.24 -4.30 -13.45
C ASP A 59 -17.98 -3.49 -13.05
N SER A 60 -17.83 -3.19 -11.76
CA SER A 60 -16.70 -2.43 -11.24
C SER A 60 -15.38 -3.16 -11.47
N VAL A 61 -14.35 -2.37 -11.79
CA VAL A 61 -12.97 -2.83 -11.87
C VAL A 61 -12.18 -2.16 -10.76
N ILE A 62 -11.54 -2.96 -9.92
CA ILE A 62 -10.70 -2.53 -8.81
C ILE A 62 -9.25 -2.81 -9.20
N VAL A 63 -8.33 -1.88 -8.90
CA VAL A 63 -6.89 -2.08 -9.13
C VAL A 63 -6.09 -1.70 -7.89
N SER A 64 -4.87 -2.23 -7.79
CA SER A 64 -3.96 -1.98 -6.68
C SER A 64 -2.79 -1.09 -7.11
N PRO A 65 -2.73 0.17 -6.68
CA PRO A 65 -1.62 1.09 -6.90
C PRO A 65 -0.65 1.09 -5.72
N TYR A 66 0.66 0.95 -5.97
CA TYR A 66 1.71 0.97 -4.95
C TYR A 66 3.09 1.29 -5.55
N TYR A 67 4.10 1.41 -4.69
CA TYR A 67 5.49 1.49 -5.10
C TYR A 67 6.27 0.25 -4.70
N VAL A 68 7.03 -0.28 -5.65
CA VAL A 68 8.08 -1.27 -5.38
C VAL A 68 9.40 -0.53 -5.27
N GLY A 69 10.12 -0.76 -4.18
CA GLY A 69 11.42 -0.16 -3.93
C GLY A 69 12.55 -1.17 -3.99
N THR A 70 13.78 -0.66 -4.21
CA THR A 70 14.99 -1.40 -3.93
C THR A 70 15.64 -0.89 -2.66
N ILE A 71 16.20 -1.79 -1.88
CA ILE A 71 16.97 -1.49 -0.68
C ILE A 71 18.48 -1.49 -1.01
N ALA A 72 18.83 -2.02 -2.20
CA ALA A 72 20.20 -1.99 -2.69
C ALA A 72 20.70 -0.53 -2.83
N PRO A 73 22.03 -0.28 -2.67
CA PRO A 73 22.60 1.03 -2.88
C PRO A 73 22.24 1.55 -4.27
N THR A 74 21.54 2.68 -4.31
CA THR A 74 21.06 3.28 -5.55
C THR A 74 22.23 3.75 -6.42
N ALA A 75 22.00 3.73 -7.74
CA ALA A 75 22.99 4.21 -8.70
C ALA A 75 23.47 5.64 -8.36
N LYS A 76 24.78 5.86 -8.42
CA LYS A 76 25.42 7.14 -8.09
C LYS A 76 24.98 8.31 -8.98
N THR A 77 24.40 8.03 -10.15
CA THR A 77 23.94 9.05 -11.11
C THR A 77 22.42 9.03 -11.22
N ARG A 78 21.75 10.06 -10.71
CA ARG A 78 20.32 10.27 -10.93
C ARG A 78 20.06 10.69 -12.37
N LYS A 79 19.19 9.94 -13.04
CA LYS A 79 18.64 10.36 -14.34
C LYS A 79 17.61 11.48 -14.13
N PRO A 80 17.39 12.37 -15.12
CA PRO A 80 16.36 13.41 -15.01
C PRO A 80 14.96 12.81 -14.85
N ILE A 81 14.16 13.45 -14.01
CA ILE A 81 12.74 13.10 -13.83
C ILE A 81 11.99 13.59 -15.07
N LYS A 82 11.25 12.69 -15.71
CA LYS A 82 10.39 12.97 -16.86
C LYS A 82 8.91 12.83 -16.54
N ILE A 83 8.57 12.00 -15.56
CA ILE A 83 7.21 11.75 -15.08
C ILE A 83 7.16 12.05 -13.59
N SER A 84 6.50 13.13 -13.22
CA SER A 84 6.40 13.58 -11.81
C SER A 84 5.35 12.80 -11.01
N ASN A 85 4.25 12.39 -11.64
CA ASN A 85 3.20 11.60 -11.02
C ASN A 85 3.10 10.21 -11.69
N THR A 86 4.03 9.35 -11.32
CA THR A 86 4.16 8.01 -11.91
C THR A 86 2.96 7.10 -11.64
N ILE A 87 2.34 7.20 -10.45
CA ILE A 87 1.12 6.43 -10.12
C ILE A 87 -0.06 6.85 -11.00
N ARG A 88 -0.27 8.15 -11.22
CA ARG A 88 -1.33 8.62 -12.12
C ARG A 88 -1.11 8.15 -13.55
N GLU A 89 0.14 8.19 -14.04
CA GLU A 89 0.49 7.70 -15.37
C GLU A 89 0.25 6.18 -15.48
N ALA A 90 0.65 5.41 -14.47
CA ALA A 90 0.40 3.97 -14.42
C ALA A 90 -1.10 3.65 -14.40
N PHE A 91 -1.89 4.43 -13.65
CA PHE A 91 -3.34 4.29 -13.60
C PHE A 91 -4.02 4.60 -14.93
N THR A 92 -3.56 5.67 -15.60
CA THR A 92 -4.02 6.04 -16.95
C THR A 92 -3.69 4.96 -17.97
N ALA A 93 -2.46 4.43 -17.93
CA ALA A 93 -2.03 3.36 -18.81
C ALA A 93 -2.80 2.06 -18.55
N MET A 94 -3.07 1.73 -17.27
CA MET A 94 -3.88 0.56 -16.90
C MET A 94 -5.32 0.67 -17.48
N SER A 95 -5.97 1.84 -17.37
CA SER A 95 -7.30 2.05 -17.97
C SER A 95 -7.29 1.83 -19.49
N ARG A 96 -6.22 2.22 -20.18
CA ARG A 96 -6.05 1.96 -21.64
C ARG A 96 -5.87 0.47 -21.91
N VAL A 97 -5.04 -0.22 -21.13
CA VAL A 97 -4.80 -1.67 -21.28
C VAL A 97 -6.09 -2.47 -21.07
N LEU A 98 -6.87 -2.10 -20.07
CA LEU A 98 -8.14 -2.77 -19.77
C LEU A 98 -9.27 -2.40 -20.73
N GLY A 99 -9.15 -1.28 -21.45
CA GLY A 99 -10.25 -0.73 -22.26
C GLY A 99 -11.47 -0.34 -21.43
N LYS A 100 -11.30 -0.16 -20.12
CA LYS A 100 -12.37 0.14 -19.15
C LYS A 100 -11.93 1.22 -18.17
N ARG A 101 -12.92 1.94 -17.64
CA ARG A 101 -12.71 2.84 -16.52
C ARG A 101 -12.50 2.02 -15.23
N ILE A 102 -11.49 2.39 -14.46
CA ILE A 102 -11.27 1.85 -13.13
C ILE A 102 -12.26 2.48 -12.16
N SER A 103 -12.94 1.66 -11.37
CA SER A 103 -14.06 2.07 -10.52
C SER A 103 -13.63 2.35 -9.08
N ALA A 104 -12.60 1.65 -8.59
CA ALA A 104 -12.07 1.80 -7.23
C ALA A 104 -10.59 1.42 -7.18
N ALA A 105 -9.90 1.90 -6.14
CA ALA A 105 -8.58 1.44 -5.77
C ALA A 105 -8.64 0.57 -4.52
N ILE A 106 -7.65 -0.29 -4.34
CA ILE A 106 -7.42 -1.06 -3.11
C ILE A 106 -5.94 -0.97 -2.73
N ALA A 107 -5.66 -0.90 -1.43
CA ALA A 107 -4.28 -1.00 -0.96
C ALA A 107 -3.74 -2.43 -1.22
N THR A 108 -2.52 -2.55 -1.73
CA THR A 108 -1.89 -3.87 -1.90
C THR A 108 -1.53 -4.49 -0.55
N GLU A 109 -1.18 -3.64 0.40
CA GLU A 109 -0.67 -3.99 1.72
C GLU A 109 -0.97 -2.89 2.73
N LEU A 110 -0.80 -3.17 4.00
CA LEU A 110 -0.79 -2.15 5.05
C LEU A 110 0.63 -1.62 5.28
N GLY A 111 0.74 -0.31 5.37
CA GLY A 111 1.99 0.38 5.67
C GLY A 111 1.85 1.88 5.49
N GLY A 112 2.69 2.65 6.16
CA GLY A 112 2.58 4.10 6.19
C GLY A 112 2.67 4.77 4.81
N GLY A 113 3.42 4.18 3.87
CA GLY A 113 3.59 4.68 2.51
C GLY A 113 2.59 4.11 1.51
N ASN A 114 2.59 2.79 1.28
CA ASN A 114 1.81 2.18 0.20
C ASN A 114 0.30 2.22 0.42
N THR A 115 -0.18 2.13 1.66
CA THR A 115 -1.59 2.41 1.95
C THR A 115 -1.96 3.84 1.51
N ALA A 116 -1.13 4.82 1.84
CA ALA A 116 -1.36 6.21 1.47
C ALA A 116 -1.37 6.44 -0.06
N VAL A 117 -0.57 5.69 -0.83
CA VAL A 117 -0.56 5.77 -2.30
C VAL A 117 -1.93 5.44 -2.88
N ALA A 118 -2.56 4.34 -2.44
CA ALA A 118 -3.87 3.93 -2.93
C ALA A 118 -4.94 4.98 -2.59
N LEU A 119 -4.92 5.51 -1.37
CA LEU A 119 -5.87 6.52 -0.92
C LEU A 119 -5.71 7.84 -1.67
N ARG A 120 -4.46 8.29 -1.86
CA ARG A 120 -4.16 9.52 -2.60
C ARG A 120 -4.68 9.48 -4.01
N ILE A 121 -4.30 8.44 -4.78
CA ILE A 121 -4.69 8.38 -6.19
C ILE A 121 -6.20 8.23 -6.36
N ALA A 122 -6.87 7.51 -5.46
CA ALA A 122 -8.32 7.41 -5.46
C ALA A 122 -8.99 8.78 -5.27
N ALA A 123 -8.55 9.56 -4.27
CA ALA A 123 -9.05 10.91 -4.06
C ALA A 123 -8.78 11.83 -5.26
N GLU A 124 -7.57 11.79 -5.83
CA GLU A 124 -7.19 12.58 -7.00
C GLU A 124 -8.02 12.26 -8.25
N LEU A 125 -8.48 11.02 -8.40
CA LEU A 125 -9.30 10.55 -9.51
C LEU A 125 -10.82 10.56 -9.21
N ASN A 126 -11.18 10.98 -7.99
CA ASN A 126 -12.57 11.02 -7.52
C ASN A 126 -13.26 9.64 -7.58
N ILE A 127 -12.53 8.58 -7.26
CA ILE A 127 -13.03 7.21 -7.10
C ILE A 127 -12.89 6.76 -5.63
N PRO A 128 -13.65 5.77 -5.15
CA PRO A 128 -13.50 5.25 -3.80
C PRO A 128 -12.27 4.35 -3.63
N VAL A 129 -11.88 4.15 -2.37
CA VAL A 129 -10.96 3.09 -1.94
C VAL A 129 -11.77 2.01 -1.25
N VAL A 130 -11.45 0.76 -1.52
CA VAL A 130 -12.04 -0.39 -0.81
C VAL A 130 -11.54 -0.41 0.64
N ASP A 131 -12.46 -0.62 1.61
CA ASP A 131 -12.11 -0.86 3.01
C ASP A 131 -11.47 -2.25 3.16
N GLY A 132 -10.20 -2.32 2.85
CA GLY A 132 -9.45 -3.55 2.84
C GLY A 132 -8.11 -3.40 2.14
N ASP A 133 -7.34 -4.44 2.23
CA ASP A 133 -6.09 -4.63 1.50
C ASP A 133 -5.96 -6.08 1.02
N LEU A 134 -4.81 -6.43 0.44
CA LEU A 134 -4.58 -7.75 -0.15
C LEU A 134 -3.58 -8.59 0.66
N LEU A 135 -3.34 -8.28 1.94
CA LEU A 135 -2.39 -9.02 2.76
C LEU A 135 -2.69 -8.98 4.27
N GLY A 136 -3.24 -7.88 4.80
CA GLY A 136 -3.43 -7.65 6.24
C GLY A 136 -2.19 -7.14 6.98
N ARG A 137 -1.08 -6.92 6.28
CA ARG A 137 0.21 -6.43 6.77
C ARG A 137 1.05 -5.89 5.60
N ALA A 138 2.30 -5.50 5.85
CA ALA A 138 3.23 -5.21 4.77
C ALA A 138 3.76 -6.49 4.09
N ALA A 139 3.95 -6.42 2.77
CA ALA A 139 4.42 -7.52 1.94
C ALA A 139 5.95 -7.50 1.81
N PRO A 140 6.68 -8.46 2.36
CA PRO A 140 8.08 -8.68 2.00
C PRO A 140 8.23 -9.09 0.53
N GLU A 141 7.31 -9.93 0.05
CA GLU A 141 7.32 -10.52 -1.29
C GLU A 141 5.90 -10.68 -1.83
N LEU A 142 5.73 -10.58 -3.15
CA LEU A 142 4.42 -10.57 -3.80
C LEU A 142 3.66 -11.90 -3.67
N HIS A 143 4.35 -13.01 -3.58
CA HIS A 143 3.70 -14.33 -3.44
C HIS A 143 2.91 -14.50 -2.13
N GLN A 144 3.12 -13.62 -1.15
CA GLN A 144 2.36 -13.60 0.10
C GLN A 144 1.00 -12.90 -0.02
N ASN A 145 0.77 -12.23 -1.16
CA ASN A 145 -0.47 -11.53 -1.43
C ASN A 145 -1.65 -12.52 -1.58
N THR A 146 -2.80 -12.17 -1.02
CA THR A 146 -4.02 -13.01 -1.07
C THR A 146 -4.46 -13.32 -2.49
N VAL A 147 -4.21 -12.42 -3.44
CA VAL A 147 -4.51 -12.64 -4.86
C VAL A 147 -3.77 -13.87 -5.38
N HIS A 148 -2.48 -13.98 -5.07
CA HIS A 148 -1.67 -15.16 -5.42
C HIS A 148 -2.14 -16.41 -4.65
N ILE A 149 -2.48 -16.29 -3.36
CA ILE A 149 -2.97 -17.43 -2.54
C ILE A 149 -4.27 -18.02 -3.11
N PHE A 150 -5.12 -17.17 -3.73
CA PHE A 150 -6.37 -17.60 -4.35
C PHE A 150 -6.25 -17.90 -5.85
N ASP A 151 -5.04 -18.08 -6.38
CA ASP A 151 -4.74 -18.35 -7.79
C ASP A 151 -5.34 -17.31 -8.76
N LEU A 152 -5.39 -16.04 -8.34
CA LEU A 152 -5.82 -14.93 -9.17
C LEU A 152 -4.61 -14.24 -9.79
N PRO A 153 -4.67 -13.79 -11.06
CA PRO A 153 -3.55 -13.09 -11.68
C PRO A 153 -3.42 -11.65 -11.17
N MET A 154 -2.18 -11.21 -10.98
CA MET A 154 -1.87 -9.78 -10.77
C MET A 154 -1.67 -9.03 -12.10
N TYR A 155 -1.73 -9.72 -13.24
CA TYR A 155 -1.61 -9.13 -14.56
C TYR A 155 -2.99 -8.86 -15.21
N PRO A 156 -3.08 -7.96 -16.23
CA PRO A 156 -2.01 -7.10 -16.70
C PRO A 156 -1.53 -6.13 -15.62
N SER A 157 -0.23 -5.82 -15.65
CA SER A 157 0.38 -4.89 -14.70
C SER A 157 1.05 -3.75 -15.46
N VAL A 158 0.99 -2.53 -14.93
CA VAL A 158 1.65 -1.35 -15.50
C VAL A 158 2.67 -0.83 -14.49
N LEU A 159 3.92 -0.73 -14.93
CA LEU A 159 5.04 -0.23 -14.14
C LEU A 159 5.59 1.04 -14.76
N VAL A 160 5.71 2.10 -13.98
CA VAL A 160 6.16 3.42 -14.46
C VAL A 160 7.32 3.93 -13.62
N THR A 161 8.44 4.27 -14.29
CA THR A 161 9.59 4.90 -13.64
C THR A 161 9.52 6.41 -13.76
N GLU A 162 10.03 7.15 -12.77
CA GLU A 162 10.13 8.61 -12.85
C GLU A 162 11.03 9.08 -14.02
N THR A 163 11.90 8.21 -14.52
CA THR A 163 12.80 8.48 -15.66
C THR A 163 12.13 8.34 -17.01
N GLY A 164 10.86 7.90 -17.06
CA GLY A 164 10.03 7.93 -18.26
C GLY A 164 9.77 6.57 -18.92
N ASN A 165 10.13 5.45 -18.28
CA ASN A 165 9.78 4.13 -18.81
C ASN A 165 8.36 3.77 -18.36
N ILE A 166 7.55 3.28 -19.31
CA ILE A 166 6.26 2.66 -19.05
C ILE A 166 6.37 1.22 -19.57
N VAL A 167 6.24 0.27 -18.66
CA VAL A 167 6.32 -1.16 -18.95
C VAL A 167 4.98 -1.81 -18.65
N ILE A 168 4.46 -2.58 -19.59
CA ILE A 168 3.24 -3.35 -19.44
C ILE A 168 3.64 -4.81 -19.38
N VAL A 169 3.33 -5.47 -18.27
CA VAL A 169 3.45 -6.92 -18.13
C VAL A 169 2.08 -7.50 -18.40
N GLU A 170 1.87 -7.91 -19.65
CA GLU A 170 0.60 -8.48 -20.07
C GLU A 170 0.35 -9.85 -19.40
N ARG A 171 1.43 -10.61 -19.21
CA ARG A 171 1.44 -11.91 -18.52
C ARG A 171 2.85 -12.20 -18.00
N TYR A 172 2.97 -12.95 -16.92
CA TYR A 172 4.23 -13.48 -16.40
C TYR A 172 4.15 -15.01 -16.31
N ALA A 173 5.30 -15.69 -16.24
CA ALA A 173 5.36 -17.14 -16.10
C ALA A 173 4.97 -17.56 -14.68
N ASP A 174 5.57 -16.90 -13.68
CA ASP A 174 5.27 -17.07 -12.27
C ASP A 174 5.42 -15.74 -11.52
N ILE A 175 5.05 -15.74 -10.24
CA ILE A 175 5.04 -14.52 -9.40
C ILE A 175 6.45 -14.03 -9.09
N ASP A 176 7.44 -14.91 -8.99
CA ASP A 176 8.82 -14.57 -8.67
C ASP A 176 9.48 -13.86 -9.85
N ASP A 177 9.18 -14.28 -11.09
CA ASP A 177 9.56 -13.55 -12.30
C ASP A 177 8.97 -12.14 -12.31
N TYR A 178 7.69 -12.00 -11.96
CA TYR A 178 7.04 -10.69 -11.89
C TYR A 178 7.67 -9.78 -10.84
N GLU A 179 7.93 -10.30 -9.65
CA GLU A 179 8.63 -9.55 -8.60
C GLU A 179 10.03 -9.13 -9.06
N SER A 180 10.78 -10.02 -9.70
CA SER A 180 12.10 -9.75 -10.24
C SER A 180 12.07 -8.62 -11.29
N ILE A 181 11.07 -8.60 -12.18
CA ILE A 181 10.85 -7.52 -13.15
C ILE A 181 10.62 -6.18 -12.42
N ALA A 182 9.73 -6.15 -11.43
CA ALA A 182 9.42 -4.94 -10.68
C ALA A 182 10.65 -4.43 -9.90
N ARG A 183 11.38 -5.31 -9.24
CA ARG A 183 12.62 -5.00 -8.51
C ARG A 183 13.71 -4.45 -9.45
N TYR A 184 13.93 -5.08 -10.60
CA TYR A 184 14.89 -4.60 -11.59
C TYR A 184 14.53 -3.21 -12.11
N LEU A 185 13.26 -2.95 -12.39
CA LEU A 185 12.80 -1.61 -12.80
C LEU A 185 12.99 -0.57 -11.71
N SER A 186 12.83 -0.93 -10.43
CA SER A 186 13.10 -0.02 -9.31
C SER A 186 14.58 0.36 -9.22
N ILE A 187 15.49 -0.59 -9.51
CA ILE A 187 16.94 -0.33 -9.61
C ILE A 187 17.24 0.61 -10.78
N LEU A 188 16.65 0.36 -11.97
CA LEU A 188 16.78 1.23 -13.15
C LEU A 188 16.27 2.65 -12.89
N ALA A 189 15.19 2.79 -12.12
CA ALA A 189 14.63 4.07 -11.70
C ALA A 189 15.50 4.79 -10.65
N GLY A 190 16.41 4.07 -10.00
CA GLY A 190 17.29 4.57 -8.97
C GLY A 190 16.74 4.46 -7.55
N ARG A 191 15.48 4.05 -7.35
CA ARG A 191 14.90 3.77 -6.04
C ARG A 191 13.54 3.07 -6.07
N PHE A 192 12.55 3.65 -6.76
CA PHE A 192 11.17 3.17 -6.77
C PHE A 192 10.63 3.07 -8.18
N VAL A 193 9.76 2.11 -8.41
CA VAL A 193 8.88 2.03 -9.57
C VAL A 193 7.43 2.09 -9.10
N ALA A 194 6.62 2.90 -9.76
CA ALA A 194 5.17 2.91 -9.55
C ALA A 194 4.55 1.70 -10.24
N VAL A 195 3.68 1.01 -9.54
CA VAL A 195 2.96 -0.16 -10.03
C VAL A 195 1.46 0.09 -9.91
N VAL A 196 0.72 -0.27 -10.94
CA VAL A 196 -0.73 -0.47 -10.89
C VAL A 196 -0.99 -1.84 -11.50
N ASP A 197 -1.51 -2.73 -10.71
CA ASP A 197 -1.75 -4.12 -11.11
C ASP A 197 -3.04 -4.67 -10.51
N THR A 198 -3.18 -5.99 -10.55
CA THR A 198 -4.26 -6.72 -9.88
C THR A 198 -5.65 -6.19 -10.27
N PRO A 199 -6.01 -6.20 -11.57
CA PRO A 199 -7.34 -5.81 -11.99
C PRO A 199 -8.36 -6.87 -11.55
N LEU A 200 -9.10 -6.57 -10.49
CA LEU A 200 -10.10 -7.47 -9.90
C LEU A 200 -11.50 -7.13 -10.38
N THR A 201 -12.26 -8.18 -10.74
CA THR A 201 -13.72 -8.13 -10.76
C THR A 201 -14.25 -8.15 -9.33
N ILE A 202 -15.52 -7.82 -9.14
CA ILE A 202 -16.14 -7.85 -7.80
C ILE A 202 -16.08 -9.24 -7.16
N ASP A 203 -16.34 -10.30 -7.91
CA ASP A 203 -16.28 -11.67 -7.38
C ASP A 203 -14.86 -12.04 -6.91
N ASN A 204 -13.85 -11.67 -7.70
CA ASN A 204 -12.46 -11.92 -7.33
C ASN A 204 -12.03 -11.05 -6.13
N ALA A 205 -12.48 -9.80 -6.08
CA ALA A 205 -12.23 -8.93 -4.95
C ALA A 205 -12.85 -9.47 -3.65
N LYS A 206 -14.11 -9.92 -3.70
CA LYS A 206 -14.79 -10.54 -2.54
C LYS A 206 -14.05 -11.76 -2.01
N LYS A 207 -13.35 -12.48 -2.86
CA LYS A 207 -12.51 -13.62 -2.49
C LYS A 207 -11.19 -13.21 -1.83
N ALA A 208 -10.50 -12.22 -2.42
CA ALA A 208 -9.11 -11.92 -2.09
C ALA A 208 -8.95 -10.82 -1.04
N VAL A 209 -9.92 -9.90 -0.90
CA VAL A 209 -9.80 -8.75 0.00
C VAL A 209 -9.80 -9.18 1.47
N VAL A 210 -8.82 -8.75 2.22
CA VAL A 210 -8.84 -8.76 3.69
C VAL A 210 -9.67 -7.55 4.12
N LYS A 211 -10.95 -7.80 4.39
CA LYS A 211 -11.94 -6.73 4.64
C LYS A 211 -11.70 -5.98 5.93
N GLY A 212 -12.05 -4.68 5.95
CA GLY A 212 -12.07 -3.85 7.14
C GLY A 212 -10.71 -3.38 7.63
N THR A 213 -9.63 -3.60 6.87
CA THR A 213 -8.28 -3.28 7.35
C THR A 213 -7.98 -1.79 7.35
N ILE A 214 -8.59 -0.99 6.45
CA ILE A 214 -8.46 0.48 6.49
C ILE A 214 -9.22 1.04 7.71
N SER A 215 -10.43 0.53 7.98
CA SER A 215 -11.17 0.83 9.22
C SER A 215 -10.37 0.45 10.46
N LEU A 216 -9.69 -0.69 10.44
CA LEU A 216 -8.84 -1.14 11.55
C LEU A 216 -7.64 -0.21 11.75
N CYS A 217 -6.99 0.25 10.67
CA CYS A 217 -5.93 1.26 10.75
C CYS A 217 -6.43 2.51 11.47
N MET A 218 -7.58 3.05 11.06
CA MET A 218 -8.20 4.22 11.71
C MET A 218 -8.46 3.98 13.19
N LYS A 219 -9.03 2.83 13.52
CA LYS A 219 -9.34 2.45 14.92
C LYS A 219 -8.09 2.41 15.79
N ILE A 220 -7.03 1.75 15.32
CA ILE A 220 -5.78 1.59 16.08
C ILE A 220 -5.05 2.91 16.21
N GLY A 221 -4.89 3.68 15.12
CA GLY A 221 -4.25 5.00 15.19
C GLY A 221 -4.94 5.92 16.17
N ARG A 222 -6.28 6.00 16.11
CA ARG A 222 -7.10 6.78 17.05
C ARG A 222 -6.94 6.32 18.50
N ALA A 223 -6.88 5.03 18.74
CA ALA A 223 -6.68 4.49 20.09
C ALA A 223 -5.31 4.90 20.64
N VAL A 224 -4.26 4.79 19.84
CA VAL A 224 -2.89 5.19 20.22
C VAL A 224 -2.79 6.70 20.46
N ARG A 225 -3.38 7.52 19.58
CA ARG A 225 -3.40 8.97 19.77
C ARG A 225 -4.08 9.35 21.09
N LYS A 226 -5.28 8.81 21.35
CA LYS A 226 -6.03 9.06 22.59
C LYS A 226 -5.27 8.62 23.83
N ALA A 227 -4.63 7.45 23.80
CA ALA A 227 -3.81 6.98 24.92
C ALA A 227 -2.66 7.95 25.21
N ARG A 228 -1.97 8.46 24.18
CA ARG A 228 -0.93 9.47 24.35
C ARG A 228 -1.45 10.79 24.93
N GLU A 229 -2.62 11.26 24.49
CA GLU A 229 -3.27 12.47 24.97
C GLU A 229 -3.71 12.35 26.45
N SER A 230 -4.16 11.15 26.86
CA SER A 230 -4.59 10.89 28.25
C SER A 230 -3.46 10.44 29.19
N GLY A 231 -2.24 10.22 28.66
CA GLY A 231 -1.11 9.71 29.43
C GLY A 231 -1.20 8.21 29.74
N GLU A 232 -2.05 7.48 29.02
CA GLU A 232 -2.16 6.01 29.07
C GLU A 232 -1.08 5.33 28.22
N ASP A 233 -0.85 4.03 28.45
CA ASP A 233 0.12 3.27 27.67
C ASP A 233 -0.40 2.99 26.24
N PRO A 234 0.23 3.55 25.20
CA PRO A 234 -0.19 3.31 23.82
C PRO A 234 -0.02 1.84 23.39
N VAL A 235 0.85 1.06 24.03
CA VAL A 235 1.02 -0.38 23.73
C VAL A 235 -0.20 -1.14 24.21
N GLU A 236 -0.69 -0.84 25.42
CA GLU A 236 -1.93 -1.44 25.92
C GLU A 236 -3.14 -1.04 25.06
N ALA A 237 -3.17 0.19 24.54
CA ALA A 237 -4.22 0.61 23.62
C ALA A 237 -4.21 -0.21 22.31
N ILE A 238 -3.04 -0.56 21.79
CA ILE A 238 -2.89 -1.44 20.61
C ILE A 238 -3.36 -2.86 20.96
N VAL A 239 -2.86 -3.43 22.05
CA VAL A 239 -3.20 -4.78 22.51
C VAL A 239 -4.71 -4.94 22.66
N ASN A 240 -5.35 -4.01 23.35
CA ASN A 240 -6.80 -4.02 23.58
C ASN A 240 -7.57 -3.79 22.25
N GLY A 241 -7.09 -2.87 21.41
CA GLY A 241 -7.72 -2.54 20.13
C GLY A 241 -7.74 -3.71 19.13
N LEU A 242 -6.75 -4.59 19.22
CA LEU A 242 -6.57 -5.77 18.35
C LEU A 242 -7.05 -7.08 19.01
N ASN A 243 -7.52 -7.05 20.26
CA ASN A 243 -7.76 -8.25 21.07
C ASN A 243 -6.52 -9.18 21.11
N GLY A 244 -5.35 -8.56 21.24
CA GLY A 244 -4.06 -9.23 21.19
C GLY A 244 -3.46 -9.51 22.56
N TRP A 245 -2.20 -9.90 22.58
CA TRP A 245 -1.41 -10.15 23.78
C TRP A 245 -0.07 -9.46 23.70
N LYS A 246 0.42 -8.95 24.82
CA LYS A 246 1.83 -8.60 24.96
C LYS A 246 2.59 -9.89 25.31
N ILE A 247 3.33 -10.43 24.32
CA ILE A 247 4.07 -11.69 24.47
C ILE A 247 5.50 -11.48 24.94
N PHE A 248 6.04 -10.27 24.78
CA PHE A 248 7.40 -9.93 25.17
C PHE A 248 7.56 -8.43 25.34
N GLU A 249 8.44 -8.03 26.25
CA GLU A 249 8.95 -6.67 26.40
C GLU A 249 10.43 -6.74 26.72
N GLY A 250 11.26 -5.94 26.06
CA GLY A 250 12.69 -5.95 26.27
C GLY A 250 13.42 -4.87 25.46
N VAL A 251 14.74 -4.84 25.64
CA VAL A 251 15.63 -3.93 24.93
C VAL A 251 16.44 -4.72 23.92
N VAL A 252 16.55 -4.20 22.69
CA VAL A 252 17.40 -4.81 21.65
C VAL A 252 18.85 -4.67 22.08
N ALA A 253 19.48 -5.78 22.46
CA ALA A 253 20.89 -5.80 22.90
C ALA A 253 21.86 -5.75 21.72
N LYS A 254 21.52 -6.41 20.62
CA LYS A 254 22.33 -6.45 19.41
C LYS A 254 21.48 -6.76 18.19
N TYR A 255 21.83 -6.17 17.06
CA TYR A 255 21.26 -6.54 15.77
C TYR A 255 22.36 -6.63 14.71
N SER A 256 22.15 -7.43 13.69
CA SER A 256 22.92 -7.40 12.44
C SER A 256 21.98 -7.47 11.25
N TRP A 257 22.35 -6.80 10.18
CA TRP A 257 21.57 -6.83 8.94
C TRP A 257 22.51 -7.02 7.75
N GLY A 258 21.99 -7.51 6.64
CA GLY A 258 22.69 -7.64 5.37
C GLY A 258 21.73 -7.40 4.22
N ASP A 259 22.27 -7.12 3.05
CA ASP A 259 21.56 -6.84 1.80
C ASP A 259 21.94 -7.82 0.68
N GLU A 260 22.44 -8.99 1.04
CA GLU A 260 22.79 -10.04 0.09
C GLU A 260 21.54 -10.48 -0.69
N GLY A 261 21.59 -10.39 -2.01
CA GLY A 261 20.46 -10.73 -2.88
C GLY A 261 19.42 -9.62 -3.07
N GLY A 262 19.68 -8.38 -2.59
CA GLY A 262 18.80 -7.22 -2.81
C GLY A 262 17.62 -7.11 -1.85
N LEU A 263 17.49 -8.02 -0.90
CA LEU A 263 16.54 -7.95 0.22
C LEU A 263 17.30 -7.85 1.54
N PRO A 264 16.95 -6.93 2.46
CA PRO A 264 17.55 -6.91 3.77
C PRO A 264 17.04 -8.10 4.58
N TYR A 265 17.95 -8.79 5.21
CA TYR A 265 17.60 -9.76 6.22
C TYR A 265 18.15 -9.34 7.58
N TRP A 266 17.37 -9.62 8.61
CA TRP A 266 17.75 -9.38 10.00
C TRP A 266 18.12 -10.71 10.65
N ARG A 267 19.29 -10.78 11.22
CA ARG A 267 19.66 -11.88 12.12
C ARG A 267 19.54 -11.38 13.55
N ASN A 268 18.53 -11.85 14.25
CA ASN A 268 18.44 -11.66 15.68
C ASN A 268 19.38 -12.69 16.36
N LEU A 269 20.38 -12.19 17.04
CA LEU A 269 21.13 -12.98 18.01
C LEU A 269 20.51 -12.66 19.37
N CYS A 270 19.66 -13.57 19.87
CA CYS A 270 19.17 -13.55 21.23
C CYS A 270 20.29 -13.84 22.22
#